data_25aeb7522219001a786ab6ec929e2962
#
_entry.id   25aeb7522219001a786ab6ec929e2962
#
_cell.length_a   1.000
_cell.length_b   1.000
_cell.length_c   1.000
_cell.angle_alpha   90.00
_cell.angle_beta   90.00
_cell.angle_gamma   90.00
#
_symmetry.space_group_name_H-M   'P 1'
#
loop_
_entity.id
_entity.type
_entity.pdbx_description
1 polymer ?
#
loop_
_entity_poly.entity_id
_entity_poly.type
_entity_poly.pdbx_seq_one_letter_code
_entity_poly.pdbx_strand_id
1 'polypeptide(L)'
;MSCSVTSVFTFKIESTFDEWAAIFDSAEADKKHSEFDIKPLFRGVSKEDPQRIIVIHQAPEGNVQKFVEANGDWMATHRVDLSIMEESSWTASLTKVDCCA
;
A
#
# COMPACT_ATOMS: atom_id res chain seq x y z
N MET A 1 -7.59 22.17 -0.60
CA MET A 1 -6.34 21.45 -0.79
C MET A 1 -6.40 20.17 0.04
N SER A 2 -6.17 19.03 -0.58
CA SER A 2 -6.24 17.77 0.15
C SER A 2 -4.93 17.48 0.85
N CYS A 3 -5.02 16.92 2.05
CA CYS A 3 -3.86 16.48 2.82
C CYS A 3 -3.41 15.11 2.37
N SER A 4 -2.10 14.91 2.27
CA SER A 4 -1.54 13.60 1.99
C SER A 4 -1.35 12.83 3.29
N VAL A 5 -1.73 11.57 3.25
CA VAL A 5 -1.55 10.63 4.35
C VAL A 5 -0.55 9.57 3.89
N THR A 6 0.42 9.28 4.74
CA THR A 6 1.34 8.17 4.51
C THR A 6 0.81 6.96 5.23
N SER A 7 0.54 5.90 4.49
CA SER A 7 0.00 4.65 5.04
C SER A 7 1.05 3.56 4.99
N VAL A 8 1.20 2.84 6.09
CA VAL A 8 2.12 1.71 6.19
C VAL A 8 1.28 0.45 6.34
N PHE A 9 1.46 -0.48 5.41
CA PHE A 9 0.77 -1.77 5.44
C PHE A 9 1.77 -2.89 5.65
N THR A 10 1.42 -3.83 6.51
CA THR A 10 2.13 -5.10 6.59
C THR A 10 1.11 -6.22 6.40
N PHE A 11 1.49 -7.23 5.65
CA PHE A 11 0.61 -8.37 5.36
C PHE A 11 1.46 -9.56 4.97
N LYS A 12 0.82 -10.72 4.82
CA LYS A 12 1.50 -11.92 4.33
C LYS A 12 1.01 -12.29 2.94
N ILE A 13 1.87 -12.94 2.21
CA ILE A 13 1.55 -13.49 0.88
C ILE A 13 1.77 -15.00 0.91
N GLU A 14 1.08 -15.72 0.03
CA GLU A 14 1.23 -17.17 -0.13
C GLU A 14 2.16 -17.54 -1.29
N SER A 15 2.67 -16.50 -1.98
CA SER A 15 3.64 -16.64 -3.07
C SER A 15 5.03 -16.23 -2.60
N THR A 16 5.96 -16.12 -3.54
CA THR A 16 7.28 -15.55 -3.24
C THR A 16 7.23 -14.02 -3.36
N PHE A 17 8.19 -13.36 -2.72
CA PHE A 17 8.30 -11.90 -2.84
C PHE A 17 8.48 -11.48 -4.31
N ASP A 18 9.31 -12.20 -5.06
CA ASP A 18 9.56 -11.86 -6.47
C ASP A 18 8.29 -11.93 -7.31
N GLU A 19 7.44 -12.94 -7.08
CA GLU A 19 6.16 -13.06 -7.78
C GLU A 19 5.23 -11.90 -7.41
N TRP A 20 5.11 -11.61 -6.12
CA TRP A 20 4.29 -10.51 -5.65
C TRP A 20 4.80 -9.16 -6.16
N ALA A 21 6.12 -8.94 -6.10
CA ALA A 21 6.71 -7.68 -6.55
C ALA A 21 6.49 -7.44 -8.04
N ALA A 22 6.53 -8.50 -8.85
CA ALA A 22 6.25 -8.38 -10.27
C ALA A 22 4.82 -7.90 -10.52
N ILE A 23 3.85 -8.35 -9.71
CA ILE A 23 2.47 -7.89 -9.80
C ILE A 23 2.35 -6.44 -9.31
N PHE A 24 2.98 -6.13 -8.19
CA PHE A 24 2.96 -4.78 -7.61
C PHE A 24 3.57 -3.75 -8.57
N ASP A 25 4.60 -4.14 -9.31
CA ASP A 25 5.29 -3.27 -10.26
C ASP A 25 4.65 -3.29 -11.66
N SER A 26 3.58 -4.06 -11.86
CA SER A 26 2.94 -4.18 -13.16
C SER A 26 2.20 -2.91 -13.57
N ALA A 27 1.96 -2.76 -14.87
CA ALA A 27 1.18 -1.64 -15.39
C ALA A 27 -0.25 -1.66 -14.85
N GLU A 28 -0.82 -2.84 -14.62
CA GLU A 28 -2.15 -2.96 -14.04
C GLU A 28 -2.19 -2.42 -12.60
N ALA A 29 -1.19 -2.75 -11.80
CA ALA A 29 -1.10 -2.23 -10.43
C ALA A 29 -0.90 -0.72 -10.42
N ASP A 30 -0.04 -0.21 -11.31
CA ASP A 30 0.19 1.23 -11.43
C ASP A 30 -1.09 1.97 -11.78
N LYS A 31 -1.88 1.41 -12.71
CA LYS A 31 -3.14 2.00 -13.10
C LYS A 31 -4.13 2.03 -11.92
N LYS A 32 -4.22 0.93 -11.18
CA LYS A 32 -5.10 0.86 -10.01
C LYS A 32 -4.71 1.86 -8.93
N HIS A 33 -3.42 2.02 -8.69
CA HIS A 33 -2.94 3.03 -7.75
C HIS A 33 -3.26 4.44 -8.24
N SER A 34 -3.03 4.72 -9.52
CA SER A 34 -3.30 6.04 -10.10
C SER A 34 -4.77 6.44 -10.01
N GLU A 35 -5.68 5.48 -10.17
CA GLU A 35 -7.13 5.75 -10.08
C GLU A 35 -7.54 6.31 -8.73
N PHE A 36 -6.76 6.06 -7.70
CA PHE A 36 -7.03 6.53 -6.34
C PHE A 36 -6.00 7.55 -5.86
N ASP A 37 -5.20 8.09 -6.78
CA ASP A 37 -4.11 9.04 -6.45
C ASP A 37 -3.14 8.49 -5.41
N ILE A 38 -2.90 7.19 -5.44
CA ILE A 38 -1.98 6.54 -4.53
C ILE A 38 -0.58 6.52 -5.15
N LYS A 39 0.38 7.01 -4.39
CA LYS A 39 1.78 7.00 -4.79
C LYS A 39 2.54 6.01 -3.92
N PRO A 40 2.96 4.87 -4.47
CA PRO A 40 3.81 3.94 -3.73
C PRO A 40 5.18 4.57 -3.46
N LEU A 41 5.63 4.52 -2.22
CA LEU A 41 6.91 5.08 -1.80
C LEU A 41 7.94 4.00 -1.53
N PHE A 42 7.51 2.85 -1.04
CA PHE A 42 8.43 1.79 -0.63
C PHE A 42 7.70 0.46 -0.60
N ARG A 43 8.39 -0.59 -0.96
CA ARG A 43 7.97 -1.97 -0.73
C ARG A 43 9.16 -2.80 -0.28
N GLY A 44 8.92 -3.76 0.55
CA GLY A 44 9.99 -4.60 1.05
C GLY A 44 9.48 -5.91 1.62
N VAL A 45 10.41 -6.77 1.96
CA VAL A 45 10.13 -8.05 2.57
C VAL A 45 10.86 -8.14 3.90
N SER A 46 10.24 -8.80 4.87
CA SER A 46 10.84 -8.97 6.19
C SER A 46 12.16 -9.77 6.09
N LYS A 47 13.15 -9.36 6.84
CA LYS A 47 14.41 -10.09 6.92
C LYS A 47 14.24 -11.46 7.59
N GLU A 48 13.20 -11.61 8.40
CA GLU A 48 12.96 -12.83 9.19
C GLU A 48 11.90 -13.74 8.59
N ASP A 49 11.02 -13.18 7.75
CA ASP A 49 9.90 -13.93 7.17
C ASP A 49 9.76 -13.55 5.71
N PRO A 50 10.15 -14.43 4.78
CA PRO A 50 10.14 -14.13 3.34
C PRO A 50 8.74 -13.94 2.75
N GLN A 51 7.69 -14.20 3.53
CA GLN A 51 6.32 -14.01 3.09
C GLN A 51 5.66 -12.79 3.74
N ARG A 52 6.36 -12.09 4.63
CA ARG A 52 5.83 -10.89 5.25
C ARG A 52 6.30 -9.66 4.49
N ILE A 53 5.33 -8.88 4.02
CA ILE A 53 5.57 -7.74 3.13
C ILE A 53 5.24 -6.45 3.87
N ILE A 54 5.98 -5.40 3.55
CA ILE A 54 5.65 -4.04 3.95
C ILE A 54 5.47 -3.19 2.70
N VAL A 55 4.45 -2.35 2.70
CA VAL A 55 4.21 -1.36 1.64
C VAL A 55 3.92 -0.02 2.29
N ILE A 56 4.55 1.01 1.75
CA ILE A 56 4.32 2.39 2.20
C ILE A 56 3.78 3.18 1.02
N HIS A 57 2.61 3.77 1.20
CA HIS A 57 1.92 4.59 0.20
C HIS A 57 1.71 6.01 0.70
N GLN A 58 1.56 6.93 -0.22
CA GLN A 58 1.11 8.28 0.08
C GLN A 58 -0.10 8.60 -0.80
N ALA A 59 -1.17 9.13 -0.20
CA ALA A 59 -2.42 9.41 -0.91
C ALA A 59 -3.24 10.43 -0.15
N PRO A 60 -4.23 11.07 -0.82
CA PRO A 60 -5.22 11.87 -0.10
C PRO A 60 -5.95 11.04 0.95
N GLU A 61 -6.38 11.68 2.03
CA GLU A 61 -7.06 11.00 3.12
C GLU A 61 -8.29 10.22 2.62
N GLY A 62 -8.41 8.96 3.05
CA GLY A 62 -9.51 8.08 2.69
C GLY A 62 -9.33 7.30 1.39
N ASN A 63 -8.41 7.70 0.53
CA ASN A 63 -8.26 7.05 -0.78
C ASN A 63 -7.72 5.63 -0.70
N VAL A 64 -6.83 5.36 0.26
CA VAL A 64 -6.28 4.01 0.42
C VAL A 64 -7.38 3.03 0.85
N GLN A 65 -8.26 3.45 1.74
CA GLN A 65 -9.40 2.64 2.17
C GLN A 65 -10.31 2.32 1.00
N LYS A 66 -10.59 3.32 0.15
CA LYS A 66 -11.40 3.12 -1.07
C LYS A 66 -10.72 2.14 -2.02
N PHE A 67 -9.41 2.24 -2.16
CA PHE A 67 -8.64 1.32 -2.98
C PHE A 67 -8.79 -0.12 -2.48
N VAL A 68 -8.62 -0.34 -1.18
CA VAL A 68 -8.72 -1.67 -0.59
C VAL A 68 -10.13 -2.24 -0.78
N GLU A 69 -11.16 -1.43 -0.59
CA GLU A 69 -12.56 -1.86 -0.79
C GLU A 69 -12.82 -2.24 -2.26
N ALA A 70 -12.31 -1.43 -3.18
CA ALA A 70 -12.55 -1.66 -4.60
C ALA A 70 -11.72 -2.82 -5.17
N ASN A 71 -10.55 -3.10 -4.61
CA ASN A 71 -9.59 -4.04 -5.17
C ASN A 71 -9.27 -5.23 -4.25
N GLY A 72 -10.07 -5.45 -3.22
CA GLY A 72 -9.85 -6.57 -2.29
C GLY A 72 -9.80 -7.92 -3.00
N ASP A 73 -10.73 -8.16 -3.92
CA ASP A 73 -10.79 -9.42 -4.68
C ASP A 73 -9.55 -9.59 -5.57
N TRP A 74 -9.10 -8.50 -6.19
CA TRP A 74 -7.90 -8.53 -7.02
C TRP A 74 -6.66 -8.89 -6.18
N MET A 75 -6.53 -8.27 -4.99
CA MET A 75 -5.43 -8.59 -4.09
C MET A 75 -5.47 -10.04 -3.62
N ALA A 76 -6.65 -10.54 -3.27
CA ALA A 76 -6.83 -11.94 -2.86
C ALA A 76 -6.48 -12.90 -3.98
N THR A 77 -6.82 -12.56 -5.22
CA THR A 77 -6.47 -13.37 -6.40
C THR A 77 -4.95 -13.49 -6.54
N HIS A 78 -4.21 -12.49 -6.12
CA HIS A 78 -2.75 -12.51 -6.16
C HIS A 78 -2.12 -12.98 -4.84
N ARG A 79 -2.88 -13.76 -4.06
CA ARG A 79 -2.41 -14.46 -2.86
C ARG A 79 -2.00 -13.55 -1.71
N VAL A 80 -2.57 -12.37 -1.63
CA VAL A 80 -2.42 -11.49 -0.47
C VAL A 80 -3.39 -11.96 0.61
N ASP A 81 -2.89 -12.21 1.80
CA ASP A 81 -3.73 -12.57 2.94
C ASP A 81 -4.20 -11.30 3.65
N LEU A 82 -5.43 -10.91 3.35
CA LEU A 82 -6.02 -9.70 3.91
C LEU A 82 -6.45 -9.86 5.37
N SER A 83 -6.58 -11.09 5.86
CA SER A 83 -7.08 -11.34 7.22
C SER A 83 -6.10 -10.90 8.30
N ILE A 84 -4.83 -10.81 7.97
CA ILE A 84 -3.77 -10.41 8.90
C ILE A 84 -3.09 -9.11 8.48
N MET A 85 -3.72 -8.36 7.57
CA MET A 85 -3.19 -7.06 7.16
C MET A 85 -3.29 -6.06 8.30
N GLU A 86 -2.17 -5.41 8.59
CA GLU A 86 -2.12 -4.33 9.56
C GLU A 86 -1.84 -3.03 8.82
N GLU A 87 -2.44 -1.95 9.26
CA GLU A 87 -2.30 -0.64 8.62
C GLU A 87 -2.12 0.42 9.69
N SER A 88 -1.22 1.36 9.41
CA SER A 88 -1.09 2.58 10.20
C SER A 88 -1.03 3.77 9.25
N SER A 89 -1.62 4.87 9.67
CA SER A 89 -1.68 6.10 8.88
C SER A 89 -0.93 7.22 9.60
N TRP A 90 -0.17 7.97 8.83
CA TRP A 90 0.73 9.00 9.36
C TRP A 90 0.57 10.27 8.57
N THR A 91 0.59 11.39 9.27
CA THR A 91 0.59 12.71 8.63
C THR A 91 2.01 13.25 8.66
N ALA A 92 2.50 13.68 7.52
CA ALA A 92 3.86 14.23 7.44
C ALA A 92 3.94 15.56 8.23
N SER A 93 4.98 15.71 9.01
CA SER A 93 5.23 16.95 9.76
C SER A 93 6.69 17.37 9.64
N LEU A 94 7.32 17.01 8.53
CA LEU A 94 8.74 17.33 8.30
C LEU A 94 8.98 18.79 7.96
N THR A 95 7.93 19.51 7.55
CA THR A 95 8.03 20.90 7.15
C THR A 95 6.92 21.72 7.81
N LYS A 96 7.09 23.03 7.80
CA LYS A 96 6.10 23.94 8.35
C LYS A 96 4.88 24.10 7.47
N VAL A 97 4.92 23.60 6.25
CA VAL A 97 3.84 23.75 5.27
C VAL A 97 3.04 22.48 5.09
N ASP A 98 3.01 21.65 6.09
CA ASP A 98 2.20 20.45 6.10
C ASP A 98 0.73 20.85 6.05
N CYS A 99 0.02 20.38 5.04
CA CYS A 99 -1.38 20.76 4.82
C CYS A 99 -2.31 20.24 5.92
N CYS A 100 -1.88 19.26 6.69
CA CYS A 100 -2.69 18.68 7.76
C CYS A 100 -2.30 19.18 9.14
N ALA A 101 -1.41 20.12 9.19
CA ALA A 101 -0.96 20.69 10.45
C ALA A 101 -2.06 21.57 11.09
#